data_b46584ec3a8b0ed09520ea52ae74e796
#
_entry.id   b46584ec3a8b0ed09520ea52ae74e796
#
_cell.length_a   1.000
_cell.length_b   1.000
_cell.length_c   1.000
_cell.angle_alpha   90.00
_cell.angle_beta   90.00
_cell.angle_gamma   90.00
#
_symmetry.space_group_name_H-M   'P 1'
#
loop_
_entity.id
_entity.type
_entity.pdbx_description
1 polymer ?
#
loop_
_entity_poly.entity_id
_entity_poly.type
_entity_poly.pdbx_seq_one_letter_code
_entity_poly.pdbx_strand_id
1 'polypeptide(L)'
;MAAVHVQSWRETYRGLMPDSVLDAPDAIGRRTRMWTTVLSEPERGHESGVAVLDDEVVGIAMTGPPLDDDATWERQLMVLYLLRQYQGSGVALPLVESVLNPATPAALWVADPNPRAQAFYEKIGFRRDGQEVTEGDVREVRMVRPQTD
;
A
#
# COMPACT_ATOMS: atom_id res chain seq x y z
N MET A 1 4.71 -12.91 -1.94
CA MET A 1 3.92 -11.71 -1.59
C MET A 1 3.34 -11.76 -0.19
N ALA A 2 2.65 -12.82 0.22
CA ALA A 2 2.00 -12.92 1.53
C ALA A 2 2.97 -12.74 2.72
N ALA A 3 4.12 -13.38 2.68
CA ALA A 3 5.13 -13.26 3.74
C ALA A 3 5.64 -11.82 3.89
N VAL A 4 5.94 -11.15 2.78
CA VAL A 4 6.37 -9.74 2.77
C VAL A 4 5.24 -8.84 3.29
N HIS A 5 4.00 -9.09 2.89
CA HIS A 5 2.83 -8.34 3.37
C HIS A 5 2.70 -8.43 4.91
N VAL A 6 2.75 -9.63 5.45
CA VAL A 6 2.65 -9.85 6.90
C VAL A 6 3.83 -9.23 7.65
N GLN A 7 5.05 -9.44 7.16
CA GLN A 7 6.24 -8.89 7.82
C GLN A 7 6.25 -7.36 7.78
N SER A 8 5.96 -6.75 6.65
CA SER A 8 5.88 -5.30 6.52
C SER A 8 4.80 -4.69 7.41
N TRP A 9 3.67 -5.39 7.53
CA TRP A 9 2.57 -4.98 8.39
C TRP A 9 2.97 -4.99 9.86
N ARG A 10 3.67 -6.04 10.30
CA ARG A 10 4.25 -6.11 11.65
C ARG A 10 5.23 -4.96 11.90
N GLU A 11 6.12 -4.70 10.95
CA GLU A 11 7.11 -3.62 11.07
C GLU A 11 6.47 -2.22 11.13
N THR A 12 5.37 -2.01 10.39
CA THR A 12 4.67 -0.73 10.32
C THR A 12 3.81 -0.48 11.57
N TYR A 13 3.09 -1.49 12.02
CA TYR A 13 2.03 -1.33 13.02
C TYR A 13 2.41 -1.81 14.42
N ARG A 14 3.64 -2.30 14.62
CA ARG A 14 4.11 -2.67 15.96
C ARG A 14 4.08 -1.44 16.87
N GLY A 15 3.37 -1.57 18.02
CA GLY A 15 3.12 -0.44 18.91
C GLY A 15 1.89 0.41 18.59
N LEU A 16 1.29 0.23 17.41
CA LEU A 16 0.03 0.91 17.01
C LEU A 16 -1.16 -0.03 17.03
N MET A 17 -0.91 -1.32 16.85
CA MET A 17 -1.95 -2.37 16.91
C MET A 17 -1.56 -3.42 17.94
N PRO A 18 -2.56 -4.13 18.52
CA PRO A 18 -2.27 -5.24 19.46
C PRO A 18 -1.39 -6.31 18.82
N ASP A 19 -0.40 -6.80 19.57
CA ASP A 19 0.50 -7.86 19.10
C ASP A 19 -0.26 -9.14 18.72
N SER A 20 -1.37 -9.44 19.42
CA SER A 20 -2.22 -10.58 19.09
C SER A 20 -2.82 -10.51 17.69
N VAL A 21 -3.04 -9.32 17.15
CA VAL A 21 -3.51 -9.10 15.77
C VAL A 21 -2.36 -9.26 14.80
N LEU A 22 -1.22 -8.62 15.07
CA LEU A 22 -0.05 -8.63 14.19
C LEU A 22 0.59 -10.01 14.09
N ASP A 23 0.59 -10.78 15.18
CA ASP A 23 1.23 -12.08 15.29
C ASP A 23 0.23 -13.25 15.21
N ALA A 24 -0.99 -12.99 14.70
CA ALA A 24 -2.01 -14.02 14.55
C ALA A 24 -1.47 -15.21 13.72
N PRO A 25 -1.67 -16.47 14.19
CA PRO A 25 -1.07 -17.64 13.54
C PRO A 25 -1.52 -17.85 12.09
N ASP A 26 -2.71 -17.38 11.73
CA ASP A 26 -3.31 -17.50 10.40
C ASP A 26 -3.02 -16.33 9.47
N ALA A 27 -2.22 -15.34 9.90
CA ALA A 27 -1.96 -14.11 9.14
C ALA A 27 -1.41 -14.39 7.73
N ILE A 28 -0.40 -15.25 7.61
CA ILE A 28 0.17 -15.62 6.30
C ILE A 28 -0.87 -16.35 5.45
N GLY A 29 -1.64 -17.27 6.02
CA GLY A 29 -2.69 -17.99 5.30
C GLY A 29 -3.76 -17.06 4.75
N ARG A 30 -4.21 -16.07 5.53
CA ARG A 30 -5.18 -15.07 5.07
C ARG A 30 -4.64 -14.24 3.92
N ARG A 31 -3.39 -13.78 4.01
CA ARG A 31 -2.76 -12.99 2.95
C ARG A 31 -2.48 -13.82 1.71
N THR A 32 -2.14 -15.09 1.87
CA THR A 32 -1.99 -16.01 0.73
C THR A 32 -3.30 -16.16 -0.03
N ARG A 33 -4.42 -16.36 0.65
CA ARG A 33 -5.76 -16.44 0.02
C ARG A 33 -6.11 -15.14 -0.69
N MET A 34 -5.87 -13.98 -0.06
CA MET A 34 -6.12 -12.67 -0.65
C MET A 34 -5.32 -12.50 -1.96
N TRP A 35 -4.02 -12.73 -1.92
CA TRP A 35 -3.17 -12.57 -3.11
C TRP A 35 -3.51 -13.60 -4.20
N THR A 36 -3.87 -14.82 -3.84
CA THR A 36 -4.33 -15.83 -4.79
C THR A 36 -5.58 -15.33 -5.52
N THR A 37 -6.55 -14.79 -4.80
CA THR A 37 -7.77 -14.23 -5.40
C THR A 37 -7.43 -13.06 -6.34
N VAL A 38 -6.65 -12.10 -5.87
CA VAL A 38 -6.26 -10.93 -6.69
C VAL A 38 -5.58 -11.34 -7.99
N LEU A 39 -4.64 -12.28 -7.92
CA LEU A 39 -3.86 -12.71 -9.08
C LEU A 39 -4.63 -13.61 -10.04
N SER A 40 -5.67 -14.29 -9.56
CA SER A 40 -6.50 -15.18 -10.40
C SER A 40 -7.73 -14.51 -11.02
N GLU A 41 -8.05 -13.28 -10.59
CA GLU A 41 -9.23 -12.55 -11.07
C GLU A 41 -8.85 -11.18 -11.68
N PRO A 42 -8.11 -11.15 -12.80
CA PRO A 42 -7.64 -9.89 -13.42
C PRO A 42 -8.78 -8.99 -13.89
N GLU A 43 -9.97 -9.54 -14.15
CA GLU A 43 -11.18 -8.81 -14.53
C GLU A 43 -11.67 -7.83 -13.44
N ARG A 44 -11.24 -7.99 -12.20
CA ARG A 44 -11.54 -7.05 -11.12
C ARG A 44 -10.76 -5.73 -11.22
N GLY A 45 -9.85 -5.62 -12.19
CA GLY A 45 -9.12 -4.37 -12.46
C GLY A 45 -8.00 -4.07 -11.49
N HIS A 46 -7.52 -5.06 -10.73
CA HIS A 46 -6.34 -4.91 -9.89
C HIS A 46 -5.05 -5.10 -10.70
N GLU A 47 -4.07 -4.27 -10.40
CA GLU A 47 -2.70 -4.43 -10.91
C GLU A 47 -1.77 -4.60 -9.71
N SER A 48 -0.89 -5.58 -9.77
CA SER A 48 0.04 -5.88 -8.69
C SER A 48 1.46 -6.09 -9.19
N GLY A 49 2.42 -5.73 -8.37
CA GLY A 49 3.83 -5.83 -8.65
C GLY A 49 4.63 -6.26 -7.43
N VAL A 50 5.81 -6.78 -7.68
CA VAL A 50 6.78 -7.13 -6.65
C VAL A 50 8.13 -6.48 -6.96
N ALA A 51 8.84 -6.10 -5.91
CA ALA A 51 10.26 -5.75 -6.01
C ALA A 51 11.08 -6.98 -5.59
N VAL A 52 12.03 -7.34 -6.43
CA VAL A 52 12.93 -8.49 -6.18
C VAL A 52 14.36 -7.98 -6.16
N LEU A 53 15.09 -8.29 -5.08
CA LEU A 53 16.51 -8.03 -4.93
C LEU A 53 17.19 -9.32 -4.47
N ASP A 54 18.29 -9.70 -5.12
CA ASP A 54 19.05 -10.92 -4.81
C ASP A 54 18.15 -12.17 -4.71
N ASP A 55 17.24 -12.32 -5.69
CA ASP A 55 16.25 -13.40 -5.80
C ASP A 55 15.20 -13.45 -4.67
N GLU A 56 15.15 -12.43 -3.84
CA GLU A 56 14.16 -12.32 -2.78
C GLU A 56 13.12 -11.23 -3.08
N VAL A 57 11.85 -11.52 -2.77
CA VAL A 57 10.78 -10.51 -2.79
C VAL A 57 10.94 -9.61 -1.57
N VAL A 58 11.20 -8.33 -1.80
CA VAL A 58 11.46 -7.34 -0.75
C VAL A 58 10.39 -6.26 -0.64
N GLY A 59 9.50 -6.20 -1.62
CA GLY A 59 8.39 -5.26 -1.65
C GLY A 59 7.23 -5.75 -2.50
N ILE A 60 6.05 -5.21 -2.21
CA ILE A 60 4.81 -5.49 -2.92
C ILE A 60 4.02 -4.21 -3.14
N ALA A 61 3.30 -4.14 -4.25
CA ALA A 61 2.36 -3.06 -4.54
C ALA A 61 1.11 -3.60 -5.21
N MET A 62 -0.01 -2.91 -4.99
CA MET A 62 -1.27 -3.21 -5.67
C MET A 62 -2.08 -1.93 -5.84
N THR A 63 -2.63 -1.75 -7.03
CA THR A 63 -3.66 -0.76 -7.31
C THR A 63 -4.96 -1.45 -7.72
N GLY A 64 -6.05 -0.71 -7.64
CA GLY A 64 -7.35 -1.18 -8.08
C GLY A 64 -8.30 -0.02 -8.38
N PRO A 65 -9.56 -0.32 -8.69
CA PRO A 65 -10.59 0.69 -8.81
C PRO A 65 -10.77 1.46 -7.50
N PRO A 66 -11.22 2.73 -7.54
CA PRO A 66 -11.53 3.48 -6.35
C PRO A 66 -12.58 2.78 -5.47
N LEU A 67 -12.39 2.83 -4.16
CA LEU A 67 -13.34 2.28 -3.18
C LEU A 67 -14.17 3.38 -2.49
N ASP A 68 -13.70 4.62 -2.55
CA ASP A 68 -14.38 5.75 -1.92
C ASP A 68 -15.54 6.25 -2.81
N ASP A 69 -16.70 6.50 -2.21
CA ASP A 69 -17.91 6.93 -2.94
C ASP A 69 -17.78 8.34 -3.55
N ASP A 70 -16.89 9.17 -3.00
CA ASP A 70 -16.61 10.53 -3.45
C ASP A 70 -15.42 10.61 -4.43
N ALA A 71 -14.95 9.48 -4.96
CA ALA A 71 -13.77 9.42 -5.79
C ALA A 71 -13.92 10.22 -7.09
N THR A 72 -12.96 11.11 -7.32
CA THR A 72 -12.77 11.86 -8.58
C THR A 72 -11.49 11.41 -9.31
N TRP A 73 -10.85 10.38 -8.80
CA TRP A 73 -9.64 9.76 -9.34
C TRP A 73 -9.96 8.40 -9.98
N GLU A 74 -9.04 7.91 -10.80
CA GLU A 74 -9.26 6.69 -11.59
C GLU A 74 -8.76 5.43 -10.89
N ARG A 75 -7.74 5.55 -10.03
CA ARG A 75 -7.08 4.40 -9.39
C ARG A 75 -6.88 4.64 -7.90
N GLN A 76 -6.83 3.55 -7.15
CA GLN A 76 -6.47 3.58 -5.74
C GLN A 76 -5.25 2.71 -5.50
N LEU A 77 -4.21 3.31 -4.90
CA LEU A 77 -3.06 2.55 -4.42
C LEU A 77 -3.47 1.89 -3.09
N MET A 78 -3.67 0.58 -3.14
CA MET A 78 -4.21 -0.18 -2.01
C MET A 78 -3.13 -0.80 -1.14
N VAL A 79 -2.01 -1.17 -1.75
CA VAL A 79 -0.88 -1.80 -1.06
C VAL A 79 0.41 -1.20 -1.57
N LEU A 80 1.26 -0.78 -0.67
CA LEU A 80 2.67 -0.50 -0.92
C LEU A 80 3.44 -0.82 0.35
N TYR A 81 4.16 -1.93 0.32
CA TYR A 81 5.01 -2.36 1.43
C TYR A 81 6.40 -2.72 0.95
N LEU A 82 7.38 -2.22 1.67
CA LEU A 82 8.78 -2.60 1.58
C LEU A 82 9.25 -3.10 2.93
N LEU A 83 9.99 -4.18 2.96
CA LEU A 83 10.68 -4.60 4.18
C LEU A 83 11.57 -3.47 4.68
N ARG A 84 11.59 -3.25 5.98
CA ARG A 84 12.24 -2.09 6.63
C ARG A 84 13.67 -1.87 6.17
N GLN A 85 14.44 -2.96 6.05
CA GLN A 85 15.85 -2.89 5.63
C GLN A 85 16.05 -2.34 4.21
N TYR A 86 15.00 -2.34 3.37
CA TYR A 86 15.05 -1.84 2.00
C TYR A 86 14.39 -0.48 1.83
N GLN A 87 13.85 0.08 2.89
CA GLN A 87 13.30 1.44 2.87
C GLN A 87 14.44 2.45 2.67
N GLY A 88 14.21 3.44 1.81
CA GLY A 88 15.25 4.42 1.47
C GLY A 88 16.28 3.92 0.44
N SER A 89 16.11 2.71 -0.10
CA SER A 89 17.00 2.14 -1.12
C SER A 89 16.71 2.60 -2.56
N GLY A 90 15.63 3.38 -2.78
CA GLY A 90 15.19 3.80 -4.10
C GLY A 90 14.25 2.80 -4.80
N VAL A 91 13.90 1.69 -4.16
CA VAL A 91 13.07 0.62 -4.74
C VAL A 91 11.58 0.98 -4.78
N ALA A 92 11.12 1.86 -3.88
CA ALA A 92 9.70 2.20 -3.77
C ALA A 92 9.14 2.84 -5.04
N LEU A 93 9.86 3.76 -5.66
CA LEU A 93 9.38 4.49 -6.84
C LEU A 93 9.17 3.56 -8.04
N PRO A 94 10.14 2.77 -8.50
CA PRO A 94 9.92 1.81 -9.58
C PRO A 94 8.81 0.81 -9.28
N LEU A 95 8.68 0.39 -8.01
CA LEU A 95 7.62 -0.53 -7.61
C LEU A 95 6.23 0.11 -7.78
N VAL A 96 6.03 1.34 -7.33
CA VAL A 96 4.77 2.06 -7.53
C VAL A 96 4.51 2.27 -9.03
N GLU A 97 5.49 2.71 -9.79
CA GLU A 97 5.34 2.96 -11.22
C GLU A 97 5.01 1.71 -12.03
N SER A 98 5.36 0.53 -11.52
CA SER A 98 4.99 -0.74 -12.15
C SER A 98 3.49 -1.04 -12.11
N VAL A 99 2.74 -0.42 -11.19
CA VAL A 99 1.30 -0.64 -10.98
C VAL A 99 0.45 0.63 -11.10
N LEU A 100 1.09 1.79 -11.19
CA LEU A 100 0.40 3.07 -11.22
C LEU A 100 1.16 4.08 -12.07
N ASN A 101 0.62 4.38 -13.25
CA ASN A 101 1.21 5.40 -14.12
C ASN A 101 1.30 6.75 -13.38
N PRO A 102 2.45 7.45 -13.43
CA PRO A 102 2.62 8.75 -12.78
C PRO A 102 1.60 9.82 -13.17
N ALA A 103 1.06 9.77 -14.37
CA ALA A 103 0.06 10.72 -14.87
C ALA A 103 -1.38 10.39 -14.45
N THR A 104 -1.64 9.19 -13.93
CA THR A 104 -3.00 8.77 -13.56
C THR A 104 -3.45 9.41 -12.26
N PRO A 105 -4.63 10.04 -12.23
CA PRO A 105 -5.25 10.52 -11.00
C PRO A 105 -5.49 9.35 -10.04
N ALA A 106 -5.02 9.48 -8.81
CA ALA A 106 -5.07 8.37 -7.85
C ALA A 106 -5.25 8.85 -6.42
N ALA A 107 -5.69 7.95 -5.57
CA ALA A 107 -5.74 8.18 -4.12
C ALA A 107 -5.15 6.99 -3.36
N LEU A 108 -4.87 7.24 -2.09
CA LEU A 108 -4.44 6.22 -1.13
C LEU A 108 -4.88 6.60 0.28
N TRP A 109 -4.92 5.62 1.15
CA TRP A 109 -5.03 5.80 2.58
C TRP A 109 -3.71 5.39 3.24
N VAL A 110 -3.24 6.18 4.18
CA VAL A 110 -1.96 5.96 4.87
C VAL A 110 -2.12 6.21 6.36
N ALA A 111 -1.49 5.38 7.17
CA ALA A 111 -1.46 5.56 8.63
C ALA A 111 -0.89 6.93 9.02
N ASP A 112 -1.45 7.50 10.08
CA ASP A 112 -0.98 8.75 10.66
C ASP A 112 -0.82 8.58 12.19
N PRO A 113 0.40 8.66 12.74
CA PRO A 113 1.62 9.11 12.08
C PRO A 113 2.33 8.02 11.26
N ASN A 114 2.78 8.39 10.07
CA ASN A 114 3.74 7.63 9.27
C ASN A 114 4.50 8.62 8.37
N PRO A 115 5.41 9.43 8.95
CA PRO A 115 6.03 10.54 8.24
C PRO A 115 6.86 10.10 7.03
N ARG A 116 7.49 8.93 7.10
CA ARG A 116 8.30 8.40 5.98
C ARG A 116 7.43 8.11 4.76
N ALA A 117 6.34 7.36 4.93
CA ALA A 117 5.43 7.03 3.85
C ALA A 117 4.77 8.28 3.28
N GLN A 118 4.30 9.17 4.14
CA GLN A 118 3.65 10.41 3.72
C GLN A 118 4.60 11.31 2.93
N ALA A 119 5.86 11.45 3.35
CA ALA A 119 6.87 12.20 2.63
C ALA A 119 7.17 11.58 1.25
N PHE A 120 7.21 10.26 1.15
CA PHE A 120 7.36 9.56 -0.12
C PHE A 120 6.19 9.86 -1.05
N TYR A 121 4.95 9.76 -0.57
CA TYR A 121 3.77 10.05 -1.38
C TYR A 121 3.71 11.51 -1.83
N GLU A 122 4.11 12.44 -0.98
CA GLU A 122 4.20 13.86 -1.36
C GLU A 122 5.18 14.10 -2.51
N LYS A 123 6.32 13.41 -2.50
CA LYS A 123 7.30 13.49 -3.59
C LYS A 123 6.76 13.03 -4.94
N ILE A 124 5.83 12.10 -4.95
CA ILE A 124 5.23 11.57 -6.17
C ILE A 124 3.86 12.19 -6.50
N GLY A 125 3.55 13.32 -5.88
CA GLY A 125 2.43 14.18 -6.24
C GLY A 125 1.17 14.04 -5.42
N PHE A 126 1.14 13.19 -4.41
CA PHE A 126 -0.01 13.08 -3.51
C PHE A 126 -0.04 14.19 -2.46
N ARG A 127 -1.24 14.61 -2.08
CA ARG A 127 -1.46 15.60 -1.02
C ARG A 127 -2.65 15.17 -0.17
N ARG A 128 -2.61 15.45 1.13
CA ARG A 128 -3.77 15.25 2.01
C ARG A 128 -4.94 16.08 1.52
N ASP A 129 -6.13 15.50 1.53
CA ASP A 129 -7.38 16.18 1.14
C ASP A 129 -8.29 16.52 2.32
N GLY A 130 -7.85 16.21 3.54
CA GLY A 130 -8.59 16.47 4.76
C GLY A 130 -9.47 15.31 5.24
N GLN A 131 -9.60 14.25 4.46
CA GLN A 131 -10.35 13.07 4.89
C GLN A 131 -9.49 12.18 5.79
N GLU A 132 -10.10 11.70 6.87
CA GLU A 132 -9.46 10.78 7.80
C GLU A 132 -10.47 9.77 8.34
N VAL A 133 -9.96 8.61 8.70
CA VAL A 133 -10.73 7.51 9.28
C VAL A 133 -9.93 6.89 10.42
N THR A 134 -10.61 6.45 11.45
CA THR A 134 -9.98 5.67 12.53
C THR A 134 -10.62 4.30 12.55
N GLU A 135 -9.79 3.28 12.38
CA GLU A 135 -10.20 1.88 12.43
C GLU A 135 -9.43 1.19 13.54
N GLY A 136 -10.14 0.83 14.62
CA GLY A 136 -9.50 0.36 15.84
C GLY A 136 -8.60 1.45 16.45
N ASP A 137 -7.32 1.13 16.63
CA ASP A 137 -6.31 2.03 17.19
C ASP A 137 -5.51 2.77 16.10
N VAL A 138 -5.83 2.56 14.83
CA VAL A 138 -5.10 3.14 13.70
C VAL A 138 -5.92 4.25 13.07
N ARG A 139 -5.37 5.46 13.07
CA ARG A 139 -5.87 6.58 12.29
C ARG A 139 -5.20 6.55 10.92
N GLU A 140 -5.99 6.74 9.88
CA GLU A 140 -5.51 6.88 8.51
C GLU A 140 -5.96 8.21 7.92
N VAL A 141 -5.12 8.77 7.08
CA VAL A 141 -5.44 9.98 6.30
C VAL A 141 -5.44 9.63 4.82
N ARG A 142 -6.33 10.30 4.09
CA ARG A 142 -6.39 10.15 2.64
C ARG A 142 -5.44 11.13 1.97
N MET A 143 -4.73 10.64 0.96
CA MET A 143 -3.90 11.47 0.08
C MET A 143 -4.35 11.26 -1.36
N VAL A 144 -4.44 12.35 -2.12
CA VAL A 144 -4.93 12.36 -3.49
C VAL A 144 -3.89 12.98 -4.41
N ARG A 145 -3.69 12.36 -5.57
CA ARG A 145 -2.91 12.90 -6.67
C ARG A 145 -3.86 13.26 -7.81
N PRO A 146 -3.99 14.54 -8.16
CA PRO A 146 -4.86 14.97 -9.27
C PRO A 146 -4.26 14.59 -10.61
N GLN A 147 -5.05 14.74 -11.66
CA GLN A 147 -4.55 14.63 -13.01
C GLN A 147 -3.48 15.68 -13.27
N THR A 148 -2.39 15.28 -13.88
CA THR A 148 -1.35 16.21 -14.32
C THR A 148 -1.71 16.67 -15.72
N ASP A 149 -1.75 17.98 -15.92
CA ASP A 149 -1.99 18.60 -17.22
C ASP A 149 -0.82 18.35 -18.20
#